data_79132fa6baa28c7ed3416b4097958165
#
_entry.id   79132fa6baa28c7ed3416b4097958165
#
_cell.length_a   1.000
_cell.length_b   1.000
_cell.length_c   1.000
_cell.angle_alpha   90.00
_cell.angle_beta   90.00
_cell.angle_gamma   90.00
#
_symmetry.space_group_name_H-M   'P 1'
#
loop_
_entity.id
_entity.type
_entity.pdbx_description
1 polymer ?
#
loop_
_entity_poly.entity_id
_entity_poly.type
_entity_poly.pdbx_seq_one_letter_code
_entity_poly.pdbx_strand_id
1 'polypeptide(L)'
;TNLDELAAHVSGRTSCFGPTVNPWHPERRLSPGGSSSGTAAAVAAGYCPGGLGTDTGGSIRLPAGWCGLYGIRSTQGQSDISGIYPRAASLDTVGAMARSARDIDLLLQILADPPLRDTLRASAPIRYLRIGVFPELVRAKGSPEVIEAYAEAVGRWEEFGECIPVGLPLLDDPAVVDSVGTIRSYEFARDIRKDIEGNPFAGKMHPVPLADYKNGQQATPEAYHAALLHKQ
;
A
#
# COMPACT_ATOMS: atom_id res chain seq x y z
N THR A 1 -12.46 8.28 6.74
CA THR A 1 -12.93 7.87 5.41
C THR A 1 -13.22 6.39 5.36
N ASN A 2 -13.91 5.94 4.31
CA ASN A 2 -14.20 4.53 4.11
C ASN A 2 -12.92 3.74 3.79
N LEU A 3 -12.84 2.47 4.18
CA LEU A 3 -11.73 1.58 3.85
C LEU A 3 -12.23 0.13 3.78
N ASP A 4 -11.47 -0.74 3.16
CA ASP A 4 -11.71 -2.18 3.26
C ASP A 4 -11.61 -2.62 4.72
N GLU A 5 -12.55 -3.45 5.17
CA GLU A 5 -12.67 -3.86 6.57
C GLU A 5 -11.34 -4.43 7.09
N LEU A 6 -10.89 -3.88 8.22
CA LEU A 6 -9.62 -4.21 8.89
C LEU A 6 -8.39 -4.11 7.96
N ALA A 7 -8.45 -3.29 6.92
CA ALA A 7 -7.42 -3.17 5.88
C ALA A 7 -7.02 -4.51 5.21
N ALA A 8 -7.90 -5.50 5.26
CA ALA A 8 -7.60 -6.89 4.85
C ALA A 8 -7.80 -7.17 3.36
N HIS A 9 -8.18 -6.19 2.56
CA HIS A 9 -8.34 -6.31 1.12
C HIS A 9 -7.89 -5.06 0.37
N VAL A 10 -7.87 -5.12 -0.96
CA VAL A 10 -7.39 -4.01 -1.82
C VAL A 10 -8.43 -3.56 -2.84
N SER A 11 -9.69 -3.95 -2.65
CA SER A 11 -10.75 -3.70 -3.63
C SER A 11 -11.61 -2.47 -3.37
N GLY A 12 -11.57 -1.91 -2.16
CA GLY A 12 -12.49 -0.86 -1.74
C GLY A 12 -13.95 -1.32 -1.61
N ARG A 13 -14.20 -2.63 -1.51
CA ARG A 13 -15.55 -3.22 -1.57
C ARG A 13 -15.97 -3.97 -0.31
N THR A 14 -15.06 -4.19 0.64
CA THR A 14 -15.32 -5.02 1.82
C THR A 14 -15.75 -4.24 3.05
N SER A 15 -15.96 -2.92 2.93
CA SER A 15 -16.41 -2.08 4.02
C SER A 15 -17.86 -2.39 4.42
N CYS A 16 -18.13 -2.39 5.72
CA CYS A 16 -19.49 -2.50 6.27
C CYS A 16 -20.40 -1.30 5.90
N PHE A 17 -19.82 -0.17 5.47
CA PHE A 17 -20.55 1.00 4.97
C PHE A 17 -20.82 0.92 3.45
N GLY A 18 -20.49 -0.20 2.83
CA GLY A 18 -20.63 -0.41 1.40
C GLY A 18 -19.39 -0.04 0.59
N PRO A 19 -19.41 -0.32 -0.72
CA PRO A 19 -18.25 -0.13 -1.60
C PRO A 19 -17.96 1.35 -1.84
N THR A 20 -16.69 1.69 -1.86
CA THR A 20 -16.21 2.96 -2.38
C THR A 20 -16.16 2.91 -3.91
N VAL A 21 -16.51 4.01 -4.57
CA VAL A 21 -16.52 4.12 -6.03
C VAL A 21 -15.40 5.04 -6.49
N ASN A 22 -14.73 4.67 -7.58
CA ASN A 22 -13.72 5.50 -8.22
C ASN A 22 -14.38 6.74 -8.84
N PRO A 23 -13.98 7.96 -8.46
CA PRO A 23 -14.65 9.18 -8.92
C PRO A 23 -14.45 9.49 -10.41
N TRP A 24 -13.47 8.88 -11.07
CA TRP A 24 -13.24 9.09 -12.51
C TRP A 24 -14.32 8.45 -13.40
N HIS A 25 -14.96 7.37 -12.91
CA HIS A 25 -16.00 6.65 -13.65
C HIS A 25 -17.12 6.20 -12.70
N PRO A 26 -17.85 7.14 -12.09
CA PRO A 26 -18.87 6.82 -11.10
C PRO A 26 -20.01 5.97 -11.67
N GLU A 27 -20.37 6.18 -12.93
CA GLU A 27 -21.41 5.43 -13.65
C GLU A 27 -21.07 3.95 -13.82
N ARG A 28 -19.78 3.62 -13.97
CA ARG A 28 -19.28 2.25 -14.11
C ARG A 28 -19.04 1.56 -12.78
N ARG A 29 -19.16 2.31 -11.67
CA ARG A 29 -18.89 1.82 -10.30
C ARG A 29 -17.57 1.07 -10.18
N LEU A 30 -16.52 1.56 -10.84
CA LEU A 30 -15.19 0.98 -10.76
C LEU A 30 -14.63 1.11 -9.35
N SER A 31 -13.79 0.15 -8.97
CA SER A 31 -13.08 0.19 -7.71
C SER A 31 -12.05 1.34 -7.71
N PRO A 32 -11.91 2.07 -6.61
CA PRO A 32 -10.83 3.03 -6.41
C PRO A 32 -9.53 2.35 -5.96
N GLY A 33 -9.51 1.02 -5.85
CA GLY A 33 -8.46 0.30 -5.11
C GLY A 33 -8.70 0.34 -3.60
N GLY A 34 -7.78 -0.25 -2.85
CA GLY A 34 -7.87 -0.36 -1.38
C GLY A 34 -6.51 -0.72 -0.76
N SER A 35 -6.49 -0.82 0.55
CA SER A 35 -7.57 -0.68 1.53
C SER A 35 -7.95 0.78 1.83
N SER A 36 -7.08 1.79 1.60
CA SER A 36 -7.36 3.22 1.84
C SER A 36 -8.25 3.83 0.74
N SER A 37 -9.34 3.14 0.40
CA SER A 37 -10.24 3.43 -0.72
C SER A 37 -10.92 4.79 -0.61
N GLY A 38 -11.46 5.11 0.56
CA GLY A 38 -12.18 6.36 0.78
C GLY A 38 -11.25 7.57 0.77
N THR A 39 -10.03 7.46 1.29
CA THR A 39 -9.06 8.54 1.21
C THR A 39 -8.70 8.84 -0.24
N ALA A 40 -8.37 7.81 -1.03
CA ALA A 40 -8.07 7.98 -2.45
C ALA A 40 -9.23 8.61 -3.22
N ALA A 41 -10.44 8.09 -3.04
CA ALA A 41 -11.62 8.62 -3.71
C ALA A 41 -11.90 10.08 -3.32
N ALA A 42 -11.78 10.44 -2.04
CA ALA A 42 -12.01 11.81 -1.55
C ALA A 42 -10.98 12.80 -2.11
N VAL A 43 -9.70 12.43 -2.14
CA VAL A 43 -8.63 13.27 -2.69
C VAL A 43 -8.79 13.43 -4.21
N ALA A 44 -9.10 12.34 -4.93
CA ALA A 44 -9.32 12.38 -6.38
C ALA A 44 -10.56 13.19 -6.76
N ALA A 45 -11.62 13.10 -5.96
CA ALA A 45 -12.84 13.92 -6.14
C ALA A 45 -12.67 15.39 -5.74
N GLY A 46 -11.52 15.79 -5.19
CA GLY A 46 -11.25 17.17 -4.79
C GLY A 46 -11.85 17.58 -3.44
N TYR A 47 -12.36 16.66 -2.63
CA TYR A 47 -12.93 16.99 -1.31
C TYR A 47 -11.90 17.45 -0.30
N CYS A 48 -10.65 17.05 -0.49
CA CYS A 48 -9.52 17.48 0.32
C CYS A 48 -8.23 17.55 -0.53
N PRO A 49 -7.22 18.34 -0.13
CA PRO A 49 -5.95 18.46 -0.87
C PRO A 49 -5.12 17.20 -0.82
N GLY A 50 -5.16 16.48 0.28
CA GLY A 50 -4.46 15.24 0.52
C GLY A 50 -5.04 14.49 1.70
N GLY A 51 -4.57 13.28 1.95
CA GLY A 51 -5.02 12.45 3.05
C GLY A 51 -4.04 11.35 3.40
N LEU A 52 -4.22 10.78 4.58
CA LEU A 52 -3.41 9.67 5.08
C LEU A 52 -4.04 8.32 4.74
N GLY A 53 -3.19 7.34 4.61
CA GLY A 53 -3.57 5.94 4.49
C GLY A 53 -2.58 5.04 5.22
N THR A 54 -2.87 3.75 5.23
CA THR A 54 -1.95 2.71 5.69
C THR A 54 -1.60 1.78 4.54
N ASP A 55 -0.39 1.25 4.55
CA ASP A 55 0.10 0.34 3.51
C ASP A 55 0.86 -0.84 4.12
N THR A 56 0.23 -1.99 4.15
CA THR A 56 0.83 -3.26 4.52
C THR A 56 1.38 -3.99 3.30
N GLY A 57 0.62 -3.99 2.19
CA GLY A 57 0.96 -4.68 0.96
C GLY A 57 0.48 -3.95 -0.31
N GLY A 58 0.40 -2.62 -0.29
CA GLY A 58 -0.04 -1.80 -1.42
C GLY A 58 -1.20 -0.86 -1.13
N SER A 59 -1.70 -0.84 0.10
CA SER A 59 -2.98 -0.18 0.45
C SER A 59 -2.99 1.36 0.41
N ILE A 60 -1.87 2.02 0.12
CA ILE A 60 -1.78 3.42 -0.31
C ILE A 60 -1.52 3.48 -1.82
N ARG A 61 -0.52 2.73 -2.29
CA ARG A 61 -0.01 2.80 -3.67
C ARG A 61 -1.03 2.34 -4.70
N LEU A 62 -1.76 1.26 -4.42
CA LEU A 62 -2.82 0.76 -5.29
C LEU A 62 -3.96 1.77 -5.47
N PRO A 63 -4.62 2.25 -4.40
CA PRO A 63 -5.71 3.20 -4.59
C PRO A 63 -5.22 4.55 -5.12
N ALA A 64 -4.01 5.01 -4.81
CA ALA A 64 -3.44 6.20 -5.43
C ALA A 64 -3.29 6.01 -6.94
N GLY A 65 -2.69 4.90 -7.40
CA GLY A 65 -2.53 4.61 -8.82
C GLY A 65 -3.86 4.48 -9.57
N TRP A 66 -4.85 3.80 -8.97
CA TRP A 66 -6.17 3.63 -9.61
C TRP A 66 -7.01 4.90 -9.64
N CYS A 67 -6.74 5.85 -8.74
CA CYS A 67 -7.42 7.15 -8.69
C CYS A 67 -6.62 8.30 -9.33
N GLY A 68 -5.47 8.02 -9.96
CA GLY A 68 -4.65 9.04 -10.62
C GLY A 68 -4.00 10.03 -9.65
N LEU A 69 -3.56 9.55 -8.49
CA LEU A 69 -2.94 10.33 -7.42
C LEU A 69 -1.47 9.96 -7.26
N TYR A 70 -0.74 10.86 -6.63
CA TYR A 70 0.52 10.52 -6.00
C TYR A 70 0.23 9.79 -4.68
N GLY A 71 0.95 8.70 -4.44
CA GLY A 71 0.84 7.93 -3.20
C GLY A 71 2.20 7.42 -2.77
N ILE A 72 2.52 7.58 -1.48
CA ILE A 72 3.79 7.15 -0.94
C ILE A 72 3.61 6.20 0.25
N ARG A 73 4.30 5.07 0.17
CA ARG A 73 4.54 4.20 1.30
C ARG A 73 5.85 4.64 1.95
N SER A 74 5.81 5.15 3.18
CA SER A 74 7.00 5.49 3.94
C SER A 74 7.85 4.24 4.22
N THR A 75 9.13 4.41 4.45
CA THR A 75 9.97 3.34 4.96
C THR A 75 9.46 2.89 6.33
N GLN A 76 9.40 1.60 6.55
CA GLN A 76 8.89 1.05 7.80
C GLN A 76 9.70 1.56 9.00
N GLY A 77 9.01 1.96 10.06
CA GLY A 77 9.61 2.54 11.26
C GLY A 77 9.96 4.03 11.16
N GLN A 78 9.73 4.67 10.02
CA GLN A 78 9.97 6.13 9.86
C GLN A 78 8.77 7.00 10.24
N SER A 79 7.61 6.41 10.42
CA SER A 79 6.41 7.09 10.89
C SER A 79 5.83 6.33 12.06
N ASP A 80 5.37 7.04 13.07
CA ASP A 80 4.67 6.44 14.19
C ASP A 80 3.36 5.81 13.71
N ILE A 81 3.14 4.56 14.10
CA ILE A 81 1.91 3.80 13.82
C ILE A 81 1.03 3.66 15.06
N SER A 82 1.35 4.35 16.16
CA SER A 82 0.56 4.34 17.39
C SER A 82 -0.88 4.82 17.12
N GLY A 83 -1.84 4.10 17.66
CA GLY A 83 -3.27 4.41 17.47
C GLY A 83 -3.85 3.90 16.14
N ILE A 84 -3.05 3.23 15.30
CA ILE A 84 -3.53 2.57 14.09
C ILE A 84 -3.88 1.12 14.42
N TYR A 85 -5.05 0.69 13.97
CA TYR A 85 -5.45 -0.70 14.13
C TYR A 85 -4.56 -1.61 13.27
N PRO A 86 -3.87 -2.61 13.86
CA PRO A 86 -2.85 -3.36 13.17
C PRO A 86 -3.43 -4.29 12.10
N ARG A 87 -2.79 -4.34 10.93
CA ARG A 87 -3.01 -5.37 9.93
C ARG A 87 -1.88 -6.41 9.96
N ALA A 88 -0.65 -5.96 9.97
CA ALA A 88 0.57 -6.73 10.24
C ALA A 88 1.65 -5.74 10.68
N ALA A 89 1.89 -5.63 11.99
CA ALA A 89 2.73 -4.59 12.58
C ALA A 89 4.15 -4.54 11.99
N SER A 90 4.69 -5.70 11.58
CA SER A 90 6.01 -5.78 10.94
C SER A 90 6.03 -5.33 9.47
N LEU A 91 4.86 -5.05 8.87
CA LEU A 91 4.70 -4.62 7.47
C LEU A 91 3.99 -3.28 7.36
N ASP A 92 3.18 -2.90 8.36
CA ASP A 92 2.36 -1.71 8.33
C ASP A 92 3.19 -0.44 8.30
N THR A 93 2.79 0.48 7.44
CA THR A 93 3.31 1.86 7.41
C THR A 93 2.17 2.84 7.22
N VAL A 94 2.40 4.06 7.69
CA VAL A 94 1.56 5.22 7.35
C VAL A 94 2.21 5.98 6.21
N GLY A 95 1.40 6.53 5.34
CA GLY A 95 1.87 7.41 4.28
C GLY A 95 0.74 8.31 3.77
N ALA A 96 1.02 8.99 2.69
CA ALA A 96 0.17 10.05 2.17
C ALA A 96 -0.29 9.77 0.73
N MET A 97 -1.45 10.32 0.40
CA MET A 97 -1.98 10.45 -0.96
C MET A 97 -2.34 11.90 -1.24
N ALA A 98 -1.98 12.42 -2.41
CA ALA A 98 -2.29 13.79 -2.82
C ALA A 98 -2.32 13.92 -4.34
N ARG A 99 -2.80 15.08 -4.84
CA ARG A 99 -2.81 15.38 -6.28
C ARG A 99 -1.49 15.92 -6.81
N SER A 100 -0.53 16.24 -5.96
CA SER A 100 0.81 16.67 -6.37
C SER A 100 1.90 16.06 -5.51
N ALA A 101 3.11 15.91 -6.07
CA ALA A 101 4.28 15.47 -5.33
C ALA A 101 4.68 16.47 -4.23
N ARG A 102 4.42 17.77 -4.43
CA ARG A 102 4.66 18.81 -3.43
C ARG A 102 3.78 18.64 -2.19
N ASP A 103 2.51 18.28 -2.37
CA ASP A 103 1.61 18.04 -1.25
C ASP A 103 2.00 16.75 -0.50
N ILE A 104 2.50 15.74 -1.23
CA ILE A 104 3.09 14.53 -0.62
C ILE A 104 4.27 14.91 0.28
N ASP A 105 5.19 15.74 -0.21
CA ASP A 105 6.36 16.18 0.54
C ASP A 105 5.95 16.91 1.83
N LEU A 106 4.98 17.81 1.75
CA LEU A 106 4.44 18.51 2.92
C LEU A 106 3.85 17.55 3.96
N LEU A 107 3.07 16.57 3.51
CA LEU A 107 2.47 15.58 4.40
C LEU A 107 3.54 14.68 5.03
N LEU A 108 4.56 14.26 4.28
CA LEU A 108 5.67 13.48 4.81
C LEU A 108 6.47 14.23 5.87
N GLN A 109 6.70 15.53 5.69
CA GLN A 109 7.38 16.35 6.68
C GLN A 109 6.62 16.45 8.00
N ILE A 110 5.29 16.28 7.97
CA ILE A 110 4.46 16.23 9.18
C ILE A 110 4.49 14.82 9.81
N LEU A 111 4.44 13.78 9.00
CA LEU A 111 4.41 12.39 9.44
C LEU A 111 5.76 11.87 9.94
N ALA A 112 6.84 12.40 9.40
CA ALA A 112 8.18 11.95 9.72
C ALA A 112 8.60 12.36 11.13
N ASP A 113 9.29 11.46 11.81
CA ASP A 113 9.98 11.79 13.05
C ASP A 113 11.00 12.94 12.84
N PRO A 114 11.29 13.76 13.87
CA PRO A 114 12.11 14.96 13.72
C PRO A 114 13.44 14.75 12.98
N PRO A 115 14.26 13.72 13.24
CA PRO A 115 15.51 13.49 12.53
C PRO A 115 15.34 13.31 11.02
N LEU A 116 14.28 12.60 10.60
CA LEU A 116 13.98 12.41 9.18
C LEU A 116 13.46 13.68 8.54
N ARG A 117 12.66 14.46 9.26
CA ARG A 117 12.17 15.76 8.80
C ARG A 117 13.30 16.72 8.44
N ASP A 118 14.34 16.77 9.25
CA ASP A 118 15.51 17.60 9.01
C ASP A 118 16.31 17.12 7.79
N THR A 119 16.40 15.80 7.62
CA THR A 119 17.03 15.18 6.43
C THR A 119 16.26 15.50 5.15
N LEU A 120 14.93 15.41 5.15
CA LEU A 120 14.08 15.74 4.00
C LEU A 120 14.20 17.23 3.59
N ARG A 121 14.35 18.12 4.57
CA ARG A 121 14.54 19.56 4.30
C ARG A 121 15.94 19.90 3.77
N ALA A 122 16.93 19.09 4.08
CA ALA A 122 18.32 19.29 3.70
C ALA A 122 18.69 18.66 2.34
N SER A 123 17.74 18.09 1.61
CA SER A 123 18.03 17.42 0.34
C SER A 123 18.63 18.37 -0.70
N ALA A 124 19.81 18.00 -1.22
CA ALA A 124 20.45 18.72 -2.30
C ALA A 124 19.70 18.52 -3.64
N PRO A 125 19.75 19.48 -4.57
CA PRO A 125 19.13 19.30 -5.87
C PRO A 125 19.75 18.11 -6.60
N ILE A 126 18.88 17.25 -7.12
CA ILE A 126 19.26 16.07 -7.91
C ILE A 126 19.76 16.56 -9.28
N ARG A 127 21.02 16.23 -9.61
CA ARG A 127 21.64 16.68 -10.87
C ARG A 127 21.59 15.62 -11.97
N TYR A 128 21.80 14.36 -11.60
CA TYR A 128 21.81 13.23 -12.52
C TYR A 128 21.39 11.97 -11.78
N LEU A 129 20.44 11.23 -12.35
CA LEU A 129 19.88 10.03 -11.74
C LEU A 129 20.34 8.76 -12.47
N ARG A 130 20.52 7.70 -11.70
CA ARG A 130 20.50 6.32 -12.23
C ARG A 130 19.15 5.72 -11.85
N ILE A 131 18.30 5.48 -12.85
CA ILE A 131 16.91 5.10 -12.67
C ILE A 131 16.75 3.64 -13.08
N GLY A 132 16.48 2.75 -12.13
CA GLY A 132 16.15 1.35 -12.43
C GLY A 132 14.76 1.26 -13.06
N VAL A 133 14.67 0.61 -14.22
CA VAL A 133 13.40 0.39 -14.93
C VAL A 133 13.13 -1.10 -15.11
N PHE A 134 11.85 -1.50 -15.20
CA PHE A 134 11.41 -2.89 -15.20
C PHE A 134 10.62 -3.26 -16.47
N PRO A 135 11.17 -3.07 -17.66
CA PRO A 135 10.42 -3.25 -18.91
C PRO A 135 9.90 -4.67 -19.09
N GLU A 136 10.68 -5.68 -18.71
CA GLU A 136 10.27 -7.09 -18.83
C GLU A 136 9.06 -7.42 -17.96
N LEU A 137 9.07 -6.97 -16.69
CA LEU A 137 7.96 -7.15 -15.75
C LEU A 137 6.68 -6.48 -16.27
N VAL A 138 6.81 -5.25 -16.78
CA VAL A 138 5.67 -4.49 -17.30
C VAL A 138 5.11 -5.13 -18.56
N ARG A 139 5.95 -5.63 -19.48
CA ARG A 139 5.50 -6.36 -20.67
C ARG A 139 4.81 -7.67 -20.32
N ALA A 140 5.30 -8.39 -19.32
CA ALA A 140 4.74 -9.68 -18.91
C ALA A 140 3.39 -9.57 -18.20
N LYS A 141 3.14 -8.48 -17.46
CA LYS A 141 1.99 -8.37 -16.56
C LYS A 141 1.05 -7.18 -16.86
N GLY A 142 1.49 -6.22 -17.67
CA GLY A 142 0.73 -5.01 -18.00
C GLY A 142 -0.30 -5.22 -19.13
N SER A 143 -1.39 -4.45 -19.09
CA SER A 143 -2.24 -4.28 -20.27
C SER A 143 -1.51 -3.41 -21.33
N PRO A 144 -1.96 -3.42 -22.59
CA PRO A 144 -1.35 -2.58 -23.64
C PRO A 144 -1.24 -1.11 -23.22
N GLU A 145 -2.26 -0.56 -22.60
CA GLU A 145 -2.30 0.85 -22.15
C GLU A 145 -1.29 1.11 -21.03
N VAL A 146 -1.09 0.15 -20.11
CA VAL A 146 -0.08 0.25 -19.04
C VAL A 146 1.33 0.17 -19.62
N ILE A 147 1.56 -0.70 -20.60
CA ILE A 147 2.86 -0.82 -21.29
C ILE A 147 3.20 0.48 -22.00
N GLU A 148 2.25 1.07 -22.73
CA GLU A 148 2.43 2.35 -23.42
C GLU A 148 2.73 3.49 -22.45
N ALA A 149 1.90 3.67 -21.42
CA ALA A 149 2.10 4.70 -20.40
C ALA A 149 3.44 4.55 -19.66
N TYR A 150 3.87 3.31 -19.42
CA TYR A 150 5.18 3.04 -18.83
C TYR A 150 6.33 3.44 -19.75
N ALA A 151 6.23 3.13 -21.05
CA ALA A 151 7.24 3.52 -22.03
C ALA A 151 7.36 5.05 -22.16
N GLU A 152 6.23 5.76 -22.18
CA GLU A 152 6.23 7.23 -22.10
C GLU A 152 6.91 7.77 -20.85
N ALA A 153 6.62 7.19 -19.68
CA ALA A 153 7.23 7.62 -18.41
C ALA A 153 8.74 7.40 -18.43
N VAL A 154 9.22 6.26 -18.93
CA VAL A 154 10.66 5.99 -19.07
C VAL A 154 11.32 7.02 -19.99
N GLY A 155 10.73 7.32 -21.15
CA GLY A 155 11.25 8.34 -22.06
C GLY A 155 11.37 9.74 -21.42
N ARG A 156 10.44 10.11 -20.53
CA ARG A 156 10.54 11.37 -19.77
C ARG A 156 11.64 11.32 -18.69
N TRP A 157 11.87 10.17 -18.08
CA TRP A 157 12.91 10.02 -17.05
C TRP A 157 14.33 10.10 -17.63
N GLU A 158 14.53 9.75 -18.90
CA GLU A 158 15.81 9.88 -19.60
C GLU A 158 16.31 11.33 -19.66
N GLU A 159 15.40 12.32 -19.54
CA GLU A 159 15.77 13.74 -19.42
C GLU A 159 16.49 14.07 -18.10
N PHE A 160 16.30 13.24 -17.07
CA PHE A 160 16.84 13.45 -15.73
C PHE A 160 18.03 12.55 -15.40
N GLY A 161 18.32 11.55 -16.21
CA GLY A 161 19.41 10.62 -15.96
C GLY A 161 19.41 9.38 -16.84
N GLU A 162 20.15 8.38 -16.45
CA GLU A 162 20.28 7.10 -17.14
C GLU A 162 19.21 6.10 -16.68
N CYS A 163 18.37 5.61 -17.59
CA CYS A 163 17.42 4.53 -17.33
C CYS A 163 18.09 3.17 -17.55
N ILE A 164 18.22 2.39 -16.47
CA ILE A 164 18.93 1.12 -16.45
C ILE A 164 17.91 -0.02 -16.27
N PRO A 165 17.73 -0.93 -17.23
CA PRO A 165 16.89 -2.11 -17.05
C PRO A 165 17.39 -2.97 -15.89
N VAL A 166 16.50 -3.31 -14.95
CA VAL A 166 16.80 -4.16 -13.80
C VAL A 166 15.78 -5.30 -13.70
N GLY A 167 16.26 -6.46 -13.31
CA GLY A 167 15.42 -7.61 -12.97
C GLY A 167 15.02 -7.57 -11.49
N LEU A 168 13.84 -8.10 -11.19
CA LEU A 168 13.34 -8.26 -9.83
C LEU A 168 13.02 -9.73 -9.55
N PRO A 169 14.04 -10.62 -9.48
CA PRO A 169 13.82 -12.06 -9.36
C PRO A 169 13.02 -12.45 -8.12
N LEU A 170 13.10 -11.68 -7.04
CA LEU A 170 12.34 -11.93 -5.82
C LEU A 170 10.83 -11.72 -5.95
N LEU A 171 10.37 -10.95 -6.93
CA LEU A 171 8.92 -10.74 -7.15
C LEU A 171 8.22 -11.98 -7.73
N ASP A 172 8.96 -12.85 -8.38
CA ASP A 172 8.45 -14.08 -8.98
C ASP A 172 8.85 -15.33 -8.16
N ASP A 173 9.53 -15.16 -7.02
CA ASP A 173 9.86 -16.25 -6.12
C ASP A 173 8.64 -16.60 -5.25
N PRO A 174 8.05 -17.80 -5.44
CA PRO A 174 6.89 -18.23 -4.64
C PRO A 174 7.19 -18.23 -3.13
N ALA A 175 8.41 -18.56 -2.72
CA ALA A 175 8.77 -18.59 -1.30
C ALA A 175 8.71 -17.19 -0.66
N VAL A 176 9.08 -16.14 -1.40
CA VAL A 176 8.96 -14.75 -0.93
C VAL A 176 7.50 -14.34 -0.82
N VAL A 177 6.68 -14.66 -1.84
CA VAL A 177 5.25 -14.34 -1.86
C VAL A 177 4.51 -15.07 -0.71
N ASP A 178 4.78 -16.34 -0.51
CA ASP A 178 4.19 -17.15 0.56
C ASP A 178 4.62 -16.64 1.95
N SER A 179 5.89 -16.21 2.09
CA SER A 179 6.40 -15.64 3.33
C SER A 179 5.67 -14.37 3.72
N VAL A 180 5.43 -13.46 2.77
CA VAL A 180 4.65 -12.23 3.02
C VAL A 180 3.22 -12.58 3.43
N GLY A 181 2.61 -13.57 2.79
CA GLY A 181 1.28 -14.09 3.15
C GLY A 181 1.24 -14.63 4.57
N THR A 182 2.22 -15.44 4.95
CA THR A 182 2.36 -16.05 6.28
C THR A 182 2.53 -14.99 7.36
N ILE A 183 3.46 -14.04 7.17
CA ILE A 183 3.68 -12.93 8.12
C ILE A 183 2.39 -12.16 8.33
N ARG A 184 1.74 -11.76 7.25
CA ARG A 184 0.52 -10.96 7.28
C ARG A 184 -0.62 -11.65 8.02
N SER A 185 -0.88 -12.93 7.74
CA SER A 185 -1.98 -13.66 8.36
C SER A 185 -1.69 -14.01 9.82
N TYR A 186 -0.48 -14.41 10.14
CA TYR A 186 -0.07 -14.72 11.50
C TYR A 186 -0.16 -13.51 12.44
N GLU A 187 0.44 -12.39 12.03
CA GLU A 187 0.40 -11.16 12.84
C GLU A 187 -1.03 -10.64 12.98
N PHE A 188 -1.82 -10.66 11.90
CA PHE A 188 -3.22 -10.29 11.96
C PHE A 188 -4.00 -11.11 12.98
N ALA A 189 -3.91 -12.44 12.92
CA ALA A 189 -4.62 -13.30 13.86
C ALA A 189 -4.16 -13.10 15.31
N ARG A 190 -2.86 -12.91 15.52
CA ARG A 190 -2.30 -12.64 16.85
C ARG A 190 -2.83 -11.33 17.44
N ASP A 191 -2.80 -10.25 16.63
CA ASP A 191 -3.01 -8.90 17.13
C ASP A 191 -4.50 -8.59 17.34
N ILE A 192 -5.40 -9.13 16.48
CA ILE A 192 -6.84 -8.89 16.60
C ILE A 192 -7.59 -9.96 17.45
N ARG A 193 -6.88 -10.97 17.95
CA ARG A 193 -7.50 -12.09 18.69
C ARG A 193 -8.45 -11.61 19.78
N LYS A 194 -8.01 -10.64 20.58
CA LYS A 194 -8.79 -10.11 21.73
C LYS A 194 -10.09 -9.43 21.30
N ASP A 195 -10.11 -8.88 20.09
CA ASP A 195 -11.26 -8.17 19.57
C ASP A 195 -12.27 -9.11 18.89
N ILE A 196 -11.83 -10.33 18.57
CA ILE A 196 -12.65 -11.35 17.90
C ILE A 196 -13.16 -12.40 18.88
N GLU A 197 -12.28 -12.94 19.72
CA GLU A 197 -12.66 -13.99 20.68
C GLU A 197 -13.63 -13.43 21.74
N GLY A 198 -14.82 -14.04 21.80
CA GLY A 198 -15.89 -13.60 22.70
C GLY A 198 -16.70 -12.39 22.22
N ASN A 199 -16.38 -11.82 21.06
CA ASN A 199 -17.15 -10.72 20.52
C ASN A 199 -18.40 -11.24 19.77
N PRO A 200 -19.62 -10.86 20.20
CA PRO A 200 -20.86 -11.34 19.58
C PRO A 200 -21.02 -10.83 18.13
N PHE A 201 -20.26 -9.84 17.72
CA PHE A 201 -20.28 -9.29 16.35
C PHE A 201 -19.21 -9.89 15.44
N ALA A 202 -18.32 -10.74 15.94
CA ALA A 202 -17.29 -11.39 15.12
C ALA A 202 -17.87 -12.17 13.93
N GLY A 203 -19.06 -12.77 14.11
CA GLY A 203 -19.78 -13.44 13.02
C GLY A 203 -20.33 -12.53 11.91
N LYS A 204 -20.29 -11.21 12.10
CA LYS A 204 -20.70 -10.21 11.09
C LYS A 204 -19.51 -9.67 10.27
N MET A 205 -18.29 -10.09 10.59
CA MET A 205 -17.11 -9.72 9.84
C MET A 205 -17.23 -10.16 8.39
N HIS A 206 -16.72 -9.34 7.47
CA HIS A 206 -16.67 -9.70 6.07
C HIS A 206 -15.86 -11.01 5.86
N PRO A 207 -16.25 -11.90 4.96
CA PRO A 207 -15.58 -13.19 4.74
C PRO A 207 -14.08 -13.11 4.50
N VAL A 208 -13.58 -12.03 3.86
CA VAL A 208 -12.14 -11.86 3.54
C VAL A 208 -11.29 -11.71 4.80
N PRO A 209 -11.49 -10.71 5.69
CA PRO A 209 -10.71 -10.63 6.92
C PRO A 209 -10.94 -11.82 7.85
N LEU A 210 -12.13 -12.41 7.83
CA LEU A 210 -12.39 -13.62 8.61
C LEU A 210 -11.57 -14.82 8.12
N ALA A 211 -11.41 -14.98 6.80
CA ALA A 211 -10.56 -16.01 6.21
C ALA A 211 -9.08 -15.80 6.57
N ASP A 212 -8.60 -14.56 6.47
CA ASP A 212 -7.23 -14.20 6.87
C ASP A 212 -6.96 -14.51 8.36
N TYR A 213 -7.92 -14.19 9.23
CA TYR A 213 -7.83 -14.51 10.65
C TYR A 213 -7.71 -16.02 10.88
N LYS A 214 -8.59 -16.82 10.25
CA LYS A 214 -8.56 -18.29 10.35
C LYS A 214 -7.26 -18.87 9.82
N ASN A 215 -6.76 -18.37 8.70
CA ASN A 215 -5.47 -18.80 8.13
C ASN A 215 -4.32 -18.50 9.10
N GLY A 216 -4.32 -17.32 9.71
CA GLY A 216 -3.31 -16.94 10.69
C GLY A 216 -3.33 -17.78 11.96
N GLN A 217 -4.52 -18.27 12.38
CA GLN A 217 -4.63 -19.21 13.51
C GLN A 217 -3.99 -20.58 13.22
N GLN A 218 -3.88 -20.97 11.94
CA GLN A 218 -3.27 -22.23 11.52
C GLN A 218 -1.75 -22.11 11.31
N ALA A 219 -1.23 -20.91 11.16
CA ALA A 219 0.19 -20.68 10.98
C ALA A 219 0.95 -20.94 12.30
N THR A 220 2.06 -21.68 12.23
CA THR A 220 2.88 -21.97 13.41
C THR A 220 3.91 -20.86 13.65
N PRO A 221 4.39 -20.70 14.92
CA PRO A 221 5.49 -19.76 15.21
C PRO A 221 6.75 -20.06 14.38
N GLU A 222 7.04 -21.32 14.11
CA GLU A 222 8.20 -21.76 13.31
C GLU A 222 8.05 -21.29 11.87
N ALA A 223 6.86 -21.48 11.25
CA ALA A 223 6.57 -20.99 9.90
C ALA A 223 6.67 -19.46 9.82
N TYR A 224 6.17 -18.76 10.83
CA TYR A 224 6.28 -17.30 10.92
C TYR A 224 7.74 -16.84 11.04
N HIS A 225 8.55 -17.49 11.89
CA HIS A 225 9.98 -17.16 12.00
C HIS A 225 10.74 -17.44 10.71
N ALA A 226 10.46 -18.55 10.03
CA ALA A 226 11.06 -18.86 8.73
C ALA A 226 10.69 -17.77 7.69
N ALA A 227 9.44 -17.35 7.66
CA ALA A 227 8.99 -16.28 6.78
C ALA A 227 9.67 -14.93 7.05
N LEU A 228 9.94 -14.59 8.31
CA LEU A 228 10.68 -13.37 8.68
C LEU A 228 12.12 -13.37 8.17
N LEU A 229 12.77 -14.52 8.06
CA LEU A 229 14.13 -14.64 7.51
C LEU A 229 14.16 -14.29 6.00
N HIS A 230 13.09 -14.60 5.26
CA HIS A 230 12.98 -14.23 3.85
C HIS A 230 12.68 -12.72 3.64
N LYS A 231 12.29 -12.00 4.69
CA LYS A 231 12.04 -10.56 4.63
C LYS A 231 13.34 -9.74 4.69
N GLN A 232 14.41 -10.29 5.25
CA GLN A 232 15.71 -9.62 5.40
C GLN A 232 16.51 -9.67 4.09
#